data_d787265ca9a0bc9ff68f891f857c2465
#
_entry.id   d787265ca9a0bc9ff68f891f857c2465
#
_cell.length_a   1.000
_cell.length_b   1.000
_cell.length_c   1.000
_cell.angle_alpha   90.00
_cell.angle_beta   90.00
_cell.angle_gamma   90.00
#
_symmetry.space_group_name_H-M   'P 1'
#
loop_
_entity.id
_entity.type
_entity.pdbx_description
1 polymer ?
#
loop_
_entity_poly.entity_id
_entity_poly.type
_entity_poly.pdbx_seq_one_letter_code
_entity_poly.pdbx_strand_id
1 'polypeptide(L)'
;MKHIFTYIICLIAAIGYGQSPGYVCQNEDISLTPLENLNTKSIEFSPAYYQQGIVYVVAREKNNFLDPKTGRAYFDLMYADIGPDGSTTKSVNFSPNIRTQYHEGPCCISSDGQELFFTRSNLSGGQGINDEEGQVQLKIYHAVKGTEDWEQITELPFCSDSYTVVHPAISADGMDLIFASDMPGGMGGMDLYMVNRSNGTWSAPVSLGDKVNTKGNEIFPFIHPDGYLFFSSDGHEGNGGLDIYVTAPD
;
A
#
# COMPACT_ATOMS: atom_id res chain seq x y z
N MET A 1 4.62 -27.16 -12.87
CA MET A 1 4.21 -25.77 -13.16
C MET A 1 3.11 -25.45 -12.15
N LYS A 2 3.44 -24.70 -11.11
CA LYS A 2 2.46 -24.23 -10.10
C LYS A 2 1.94 -22.89 -10.58
N HIS A 3 0.65 -22.82 -10.90
CA HIS A 3 -0.04 -21.57 -11.19
C HIS A 3 -0.22 -20.83 -9.87
N ILE A 4 0.49 -19.73 -9.69
CA ILE A 4 0.24 -18.80 -8.59
C ILE A 4 -0.90 -17.91 -9.07
N PHE A 5 -2.10 -18.15 -8.53
CA PHE A 5 -3.23 -17.23 -8.69
C PHE A 5 -3.05 -16.08 -7.72
N THR A 6 -2.80 -14.89 -8.24
CA THR A 6 -2.83 -13.66 -7.44
C THR A 6 -4.29 -13.21 -7.38
N TYR A 7 -4.89 -13.28 -6.20
CA TYR A 7 -6.23 -12.77 -5.94
C TYR A 7 -6.13 -11.34 -5.42
N ILE A 8 -6.82 -10.41 -6.09
CA ILE A 8 -7.10 -9.10 -5.50
C ILE A 8 -8.30 -9.30 -4.56
N ILE A 9 -8.04 -9.20 -3.25
CA ILE A 9 -9.12 -9.20 -2.26
C ILE A 9 -9.66 -7.76 -2.20
N CYS A 10 -10.77 -7.50 -2.89
CA CYS A 10 -11.56 -6.31 -2.66
C CYS A 10 -12.41 -6.55 -1.41
N LEU A 11 -12.04 -5.94 -0.28
CA LEU A 11 -12.92 -5.85 0.89
C LEU A 11 -14.07 -4.90 0.54
N ILE A 12 -15.23 -5.43 0.16
CA ILE A 12 -16.47 -4.66 0.09
C ILE A 12 -16.95 -4.51 1.53
N ALA A 13 -16.84 -3.31 2.09
CA ALA A 13 -17.48 -2.97 3.35
C ALA A 13 -19.00 -2.98 3.16
N ALA A 14 -19.65 -4.06 3.55
CA ALA A 14 -21.10 -4.07 3.73
C ALA A 14 -21.42 -3.24 4.97
N ILE A 15 -22.17 -2.15 4.81
CA ILE A 15 -22.71 -1.36 5.90
C ILE A 15 -23.79 -2.22 6.59
N GLY A 16 -23.41 -2.89 7.65
CA GLY A 16 -24.32 -3.63 8.53
C GLY A 16 -24.28 -3.06 9.93
N TYR A 17 -25.41 -2.64 10.43
CA TYR A 17 -25.62 -2.10 11.78
C TYR A 17 -25.28 -3.13 12.87
N GLY A 18 -24.35 -2.78 13.73
CA GLY A 18 -24.29 -3.16 15.15
C GLY A 18 -24.27 -4.64 15.50
N GLN A 19 -23.08 -5.25 15.57
CA GLN A 19 -22.79 -6.35 16.49
C GLN A 19 -21.32 -6.35 16.91
N SER A 20 -21.07 -6.79 18.16
CA SER A 20 -19.80 -6.79 18.89
C SER A 20 -18.64 -7.55 18.20
N PRO A 21 -17.37 -7.30 18.58
CA PRO A 21 -16.18 -7.72 17.85
C PRO A 21 -15.98 -9.23 17.91
N GLY A 22 -16.02 -9.82 16.75
CA GLY A 22 -15.81 -11.24 16.54
C GLY A 22 -16.03 -11.59 15.07
N TYR A 23 -15.44 -10.81 14.15
CA TYR A 23 -15.54 -11.12 12.73
C TYR A 23 -14.66 -12.33 12.38
N VAL A 24 -15.19 -13.50 12.61
CA VAL A 24 -14.86 -14.65 11.77
C VAL A 24 -15.84 -14.58 10.61
N CYS A 25 -15.41 -14.09 9.46
CA CYS A 25 -16.20 -14.23 8.23
C CYS A 25 -16.42 -15.72 8.02
N GLN A 26 -17.66 -16.17 8.15
CA GLN A 26 -18.00 -17.52 7.73
C GLN A 26 -17.95 -17.54 6.20
N ASN A 27 -17.41 -18.61 5.61
CA ASN A 27 -17.19 -18.75 4.15
C ASN A 27 -18.45 -18.52 3.29
N GLU A 28 -19.62 -18.46 3.89
CA GLU A 28 -20.91 -18.27 3.21
C GLU A 28 -21.20 -16.80 2.89
N ASP A 29 -20.49 -15.85 3.54
CA ASP A 29 -20.72 -14.39 3.39
C ASP A 29 -19.74 -13.70 2.44
N ILE A 30 -18.80 -14.46 1.86
CA ILE A 30 -17.78 -13.92 0.95
C ILE A 30 -18.04 -14.39 -0.47
N SER A 31 -18.31 -13.46 -1.39
CA SER A 31 -18.31 -13.73 -2.81
C SER A 31 -17.07 -13.13 -3.49
N LEU A 32 -16.41 -13.92 -4.32
CA LEU A 32 -15.24 -13.49 -5.08
C LEU A 32 -15.65 -13.28 -6.53
N THR A 33 -15.51 -12.05 -7.02
CA THR A 33 -15.76 -11.70 -8.41
C THR A 33 -14.46 -11.28 -9.10
N PRO A 34 -14.03 -11.95 -10.17
CA PRO A 34 -12.86 -11.55 -10.93
C PRO A 34 -13.08 -10.19 -11.61
N LEU A 35 -12.11 -9.29 -11.51
CA LEU A 35 -12.08 -8.04 -12.27
C LEU A 35 -11.34 -8.30 -13.59
N GLU A 36 -12.02 -8.93 -14.56
CA GLU A 36 -11.38 -9.46 -15.78
C GLU A 36 -10.61 -8.42 -16.59
N ASN A 37 -11.04 -7.16 -16.59
CA ASN A 37 -10.36 -6.08 -17.29
C ASN A 37 -9.07 -5.61 -16.60
N LEU A 38 -8.89 -5.94 -15.32
CA LEU A 38 -7.73 -5.53 -14.53
C LEU A 38 -6.75 -6.67 -14.32
N ASN A 39 -7.27 -7.90 -14.20
CA ASN A 39 -6.44 -9.08 -14.02
C ASN A 39 -5.74 -9.44 -15.34
N THR A 40 -4.43 -9.31 -15.38
CA THR A 40 -3.62 -9.63 -16.55
C THR A 40 -2.75 -10.87 -16.30
N LYS A 41 -1.74 -11.08 -17.13
CA LYS A 41 -0.70 -12.10 -16.87
C LYS A 41 0.42 -11.58 -15.97
N SER A 42 0.36 -10.30 -15.63
CA SER A 42 1.31 -9.62 -14.74
C SER A 42 0.95 -9.82 -13.27
N ILE A 43 1.57 -9.03 -12.42
CA ILE A 43 1.27 -8.98 -10.98
C ILE A 43 0.47 -7.70 -10.73
N GLU A 44 -0.73 -7.86 -10.19
CA GLU A 44 -1.59 -6.77 -9.72
C GLU A 44 -1.80 -6.93 -8.21
N PHE A 45 -1.68 -5.83 -7.45
CA PHE A 45 -1.83 -5.86 -5.99
C PHE A 45 -2.12 -4.48 -5.39
N SER A 46 -2.39 -4.43 -4.08
CA SER A 46 -2.58 -3.23 -3.26
C SER A 46 -3.60 -2.24 -3.83
N PRO A 47 -4.87 -2.65 -3.96
CA PRO A 47 -5.93 -1.77 -4.42
C PRO A 47 -6.30 -0.73 -3.36
N ALA A 48 -6.58 0.51 -3.80
CA ALA A 48 -7.11 1.60 -3.00
C ALA A 48 -8.28 2.26 -3.73
N TYR A 49 -9.39 2.50 -3.03
CA TYR A 49 -10.52 3.21 -3.62
C TYR A 49 -10.18 4.69 -3.83
N TYR A 50 -10.56 5.22 -4.98
CA TYR A 50 -10.44 6.63 -5.30
C TYR A 50 -11.56 7.05 -6.25
N GLN A 51 -12.30 8.12 -5.88
CA GLN A 51 -13.49 8.57 -6.63
C GLN A 51 -14.49 7.42 -6.86
N GLN A 52 -14.84 7.12 -8.11
CA GLN A 52 -15.69 5.99 -8.49
C GLN A 52 -14.92 4.76 -8.94
N GLY A 53 -13.63 4.69 -8.68
CA GLY A 53 -12.78 3.63 -9.18
C GLY A 53 -11.77 3.11 -8.16
N ILE A 54 -10.75 2.49 -8.69
CA ILE A 54 -9.69 1.83 -7.94
C ILE A 54 -8.32 2.21 -8.51
N VAL A 55 -7.42 2.61 -7.62
CA VAL A 55 -5.98 2.71 -7.90
C VAL A 55 -5.33 1.43 -7.44
N TYR A 56 -4.43 0.87 -8.22
CA TYR A 56 -3.75 -0.37 -7.89
C TYR A 56 -2.37 -0.42 -8.52
N VAL A 57 -1.53 -1.30 -8.01
CA VAL A 57 -0.17 -1.49 -8.49
C VAL A 57 -0.15 -2.58 -9.56
N VAL A 58 0.60 -2.35 -10.66
CA VAL A 58 0.81 -3.35 -11.70
C VAL A 58 2.28 -3.42 -12.12
N ALA A 59 2.78 -4.63 -12.38
CA ALA A 59 4.10 -4.81 -12.98
C ALA A 59 4.08 -4.43 -14.47
N ARG A 60 5.05 -3.62 -14.91
CA ARG A 60 5.18 -3.20 -16.33
C ARG A 60 5.47 -4.38 -17.24
N GLU A 61 4.60 -4.64 -18.20
CA GLU A 61 4.81 -5.74 -19.16
C GLU A 61 5.85 -5.44 -20.25
N LYS A 62 6.23 -4.18 -20.48
CA LYS A 62 6.80 -3.79 -21.80
C LYS A 62 8.16 -3.12 -21.81
N ASN A 63 8.94 -3.11 -20.76
CA ASN A 63 10.29 -2.56 -20.86
C ASN A 63 11.31 -3.62 -20.45
N ASN A 64 12.34 -3.84 -21.29
CA ASN A 64 13.53 -4.59 -20.94
C ASN A 64 14.34 -3.94 -19.79
N PHE A 65 13.78 -2.90 -19.16
CA PHE A 65 14.34 -2.23 -18.01
C PHE A 65 13.79 -2.94 -16.77
N LEU A 66 14.60 -3.81 -16.22
CA LEU A 66 14.27 -4.60 -15.04
C LEU A 66 14.99 -4.02 -13.83
N ASP A 67 14.37 -4.14 -12.67
CA ASP A 67 15.03 -3.88 -11.41
C ASP A 67 16.22 -4.84 -11.25
N PRO A 68 17.45 -4.33 -11.14
CA PRO A 68 18.65 -5.16 -11.10
C PRO A 68 18.71 -6.04 -9.85
N LYS A 69 18.02 -5.66 -8.75
CA LYS A 69 17.97 -6.43 -7.51
C LYS A 69 17.08 -7.67 -7.63
N THR A 70 15.94 -7.53 -8.25
CA THR A 70 14.92 -8.58 -8.31
C THR A 70 14.87 -9.29 -9.66
N GLY A 71 15.44 -8.69 -10.72
CA GLY A 71 15.33 -9.14 -12.10
C GLY A 71 13.89 -9.06 -12.65
N ARG A 72 13.02 -8.31 -11.99
CA ARG A 72 11.60 -8.16 -12.33
C ARG A 72 11.31 -6.78 -12.88
N ALA A 73 10.15 -6.65 -13.54
CA ALA A 73 9.66 -5.36 -14.02
C ALA A 73 9.38 -4.40 -12.85
N TYR A 74 9.61 -3.12 -13.09
CA TYR A 74 9.18 -2.06 -12.17
C TYR A 74 7.65 -1.98 -12.12
N PHE A 75 7.13 -1.41 -11.04
CA PHE A 75 5.71 -1.25 -10.79
C PHE A 75 5.23 0.15 -11.17
N ASP A 76 3.98 0.24 -11.65
CA ASP A 76 3.25 1.49 -11.90
C ASP A 76 1.96 1.52 -11.08
N LEU A 77 1.49 2.73 -10.75
CA LEU A 77 0.13 2.98 -10.28
C LEU A 77 -0.81 3.14 -11.47
N MET A 78 -1.85 2.32 -11.49
CA MET A 78 -2.89 2.34 -12.51
C MET A 78 -4.24 2.64 -11.89
N TYR A 79 -5.16 3.19 -12.68
CA TYR A 79 -6.53 3.52 -12.28
C TYR A 79 -7.54 2.92 -13.25
N ALA A 80 -8.67 2.48 -12.72
CA ALA A 80 -9.84 2.10 -13.49
C ALA A 80 -11.13 2.48 -12.74
N ASP A 81 -12.16 2.95 -13.44
CA ASP A 81 -13.47 3.14 -12.86
C ASP A 81 -14.15 1.80 -12.58
N ILE A 82 -14.98 1.77 -11.54
CA ILE A 82 -15.85 0.65 -11.19
C ILE A 82 -17.30 1.07 -11.40
N GLY A 83 -17.99 0.36 -12.29
CA GLY A 83 -19.41 0.58 -12.55
C GLY A 83 -20.29 0.07 -11.41
N PRO A 84 -21.58 0.49 -11.38
CA PRO A 84 -22.54 0.05 -10.36
C PRO A 84 -22.78 -1.46 -10.33
N ASP A 85 -22.50 -2.15 -11.42
CA ASP A 85 -22.60 -3.59 -11.58
C ASP A 85 -21.30 -4.34 -11.22
N GLY A 86 -20.28 -3.62 -10.71
CA GLY A 86 -18.96 -4.15 -10.40
C GLY A 86 -18.06 -4.33 -11.62
N SER A 87 -18.51 -3.98 -12.84
CA SER A 87 -17.63 -3.97 -14.02
C SER A 87 -16.56 -2.89 -13.91
N THR A 88 -15.44 -3.09 -14.58
CA THR A 88 -14.36 -2.10 -14.58
C THR A 88 -14.08 -1.59 -15.99
N THR A 89 -13.65 -0.34 -16.10
CA THR A 89 -13.09 0.19 -17.33
C THR A 89 -11.70 -0.41 -17.59
N LYS A 90 -11.18 -0.21 -18.79
CA LYS A 90 -9.77 -0.48 -19.06
C LYS A 90 -8.92 0.46 -18.22
N SER A 91 -7.88 -0.07 -17.58
CA SER A 91 -6.97 0.71 -16.75
C SER A 91 -6.15 1.72 -17.56
N VAL A 92 -5.90 2.85 -16.91
CA VAL A 92 -5.03 3.93 -17.41
C VAL A 92 -3.95 4.22 -16.36
N ASN A 93 -2.87 4.90 -16.78
CA ASN A 93 -1.89 5.39 -15.81
C ASN A 93 -2.57 6.35 -14.83
N PHE A 94 -2.33 6.17 -13.52
CA PHE A 94 -3.01 6.95 -12.49
C PHE A 94 -2.61 8.42 -12.51
N SER A 95 -1.32 8.71 -12.68
CA SER A 95 -0.79 10.07 -12.67
C SER A 95 0.52 10.17 -13.46
N PRO A 96 0.56 10.96 -14.54
CA PRO A 96 1.80 11.28 -15.22
C PRO A 96 2.86 11.92 -14.34
N ASN A 97 2.48 12.79 -13.40
CA ASN A 97 3.40 13.49 -12.50
C ASN A 97 4.06 12.57 -11.47
N ILE A 98 3.36 11.50 -11.07
CA ILE A 98 3.88 10.51 -10.11
C ILE A 98 4.80 9.52 -10.82
N ARG A 99 4.47 9.14 -12.05
CA ARG A 99 5.13 8.10 -12.80
C ARG A 99 6.60 8.42 -13.08
N THR A 100 7.48 7.47 -12.76
CA THR A 100 8.90 7.51 -13.11
C THR A 100 9.28 6.28 -13.95
N GLN A 101 10.57 6.04 -14.13
CA GLN A 101 11.06 4.79 -14.72
C GLN A 101 11.30 3.67 -13.70
N TYR A 102 11.11 3.94 -12.41
CA TYR A 102 11.34 3.04 -11.27
C TYR A 102 10.02 2.58 -10.66
N HIS A 103 10.04 2.06 -9.41
CA HIS A 103 8.83 1.62 -8.74
C HIS A 103 7.99 2.81 -8.27
N GLU A 104 6.72 2.75 -8.60
CA GLU A 104 5.62 3.38 -7.88
C GLU A 104 4.75 2.26 -7.32
N GLY A 105 4.53 2.28 -6.03
CA GLY A 105 3.94 1.15 -5.31
C GLY A 105 2.68 1.49 -4.56
N PRO A 106 2.36 0.71 -3.54
CA PRO A 106 1.15 0.88 -2.76
C PRO A 106 0.93 2.31 -2.32
N CYS A 107 -0.33 2.73 -2.37
CA CYS A 107 -0.74 4.06 -1.98
C CYS A 107 -1.98 4.04 -1.09
N CYS A 108 -2.18 5.13 -0.37
CA CYS A 108 -3.45 5.48 0.27
C CYS A 108 -3.80 6.92 -0.01
N ILE A 109 -5.09 7.23 0.05
CA ILE A 109 -5.62 8.55 -0.28
C ILE A 109 -6.45 9.02 0.92
N SER A 110 -6.32 10.30 1.29
CA SER A 110 -7.12 10.89 2.36
C SER A 110 -8.61 10.79 2.05
N SER A 111 -9.45 10.78 3.09
CA SER A 111 -10.90 10.61 2.96
C SER A 111 -11.57 11.72 2.13
N ASP A 112 -10.97 12.90 2.07
CA ASP A 112 -11.40 14.03 1.24
C ASP A 112 -10.86 13.96 -0.21
N GLY A 113 -9.97 13.01 -0.51
CA GLY A 113 -9.36 12.81 -1.82
C GLY A 113 -8.32 13.87 -2.21
N GLN A 114 -7.84 14.68 -1.26
CA GLN A 114 -6.93 15.79 -1.53
C GLN A 114 -5.46 15.45 -1.30
N GLU A 115 -5.16 14.44 -0.51
CA GLU A 115 -3.80 14.00 -0.22
C GLU A 115 -3.59 12.56 -0.67
N LEU A 116 -2.45 12.29 -1.26
CA LEU A 116 -1.98 10.97 -1.68
C LEU A 116 -0.67 10.67 -0.98
N PHE A 117 -0.59 9.51 -0.35
CA PHE A 117 0.64 8.95 0.17
C PHE A 117 0.97 7.69 -0.63
N PHE A 118 2.18 7.58 -1.15
CA PHE A 118 2.54 6.46 -2.02
C PHE A 118 4.00 6.07 -1.87
N THR A 119 4.26 4.79 -2.04
CA THR A 119 5.61 4.24 -2.09
C THR A 119 6.25 4.59 -3.43
N ARG A 120 7.52 4.97 -3.43
CA ARG A 120 8.34 5.18 -4.64
C ARG A 120 9.80 4.88 -4.36
N SER A 121 10.53 4.46 -5.39
CA SER A 121 12.00 4.36 -5.31
C SER A 121 12.64 5.70 -4.95
N ASN A 122 13.71 5.65 -4.15
CA ASN A 122 14.48 6.83 -3.78
C ASN A 122 15.20 7.42 -5.00
N LEU A 123 14.82 8.64 -5.40
CA LEU A 123 15.30 9.28 -6.62
C LEU A 123 15.81 10.69 -6.36
N SER A 124 16.90 11.07 -7.04
CA SER A 124 17.33 12.46 -7.19
C SER A 124 17.65 12.75 -8.65
N GLY A 125 17.09 13.85 -9.19
CA GLY A 125 17.28 14.21 -10.58
C GLY A 125 16.86 13.12 -11.58
N GLY A 126 15.91 12.25 -11.23
CA GLY A 126 15.44 11.15 -12.06
C GLY A 126 16.34 9.90 -12.06
N GLN A 127 17.34 9.84 -11.18
CA GLN A 127 18.23 8.69 -10.99
C GLN A 127 18.02 8.09 -9.59
N GLY A 128 18.13 6.74 -9.48
CA GLY A 128 18.10 6.06 -8.20
C GLY A 128 19.26 6.48 -7.30
N ILE A 129 18.95 6.76 -6.04
CA ILE A 129 19.96 6.97 -4.99
C ILE A 129 20.23 5.62 -4.34
N ASN A 130 21.49 5.18 -4.41
CA ASN A 130 21.93 3.94 -3.77
C ASN A 130 22.32 4.20 -2.30
N ASP A 131 22.00 3.23 -1.45
CA ASP A 131 22.57 3.11 -0.11
C ASP A 131 24.04 2.62 -0.14
N GLU A 132 24.61 2.33 1.03
CA GLU A 132 25.99 1.84 1.16
C GLU A 132 26.21 0.45 0.53
N GLU A 133 25.12 -0.36 0.42
CA GLU A 133 25.12 -1.67 -0.23
C GLU A 133 24.82 -1.60 -1.74
N GLY A 134 24.66 -0.40 -2.29
CA GLY A 134 24.37 -0.17 -3.71
C GLY A 134 22.90 -0.45 -4.10
N GLN A 135 21.97 -0.39 -3.14
CA GLN A 135 20.55 -0.63 -3.36
C GLN A 135 19.78 0.68 -3.35
N VAL A 136 18.75 0.78 -4.21
CA VAL A 136 17.81 1.89 -4.17
C VAL A 136 16.71 1.54 -3.18
N GLN A 137 16.67 2.23 -2.04
CA GLN A 137 15.63 2.06 -1.04
C GLN A 137 14.29 2.61 -1.52
N LEU A 138 13.20 2.12 -0.94
CA LEU A 138 11.86 2.63 -1.18
C LEU A 138 11.46 3.61 -0.08
N LYS A 139 10.75 4.67 -0.46
CA LYS A 139 10.32 5.73 0.44
C LYS A 139 8.84 6.05 0.23
N ILE A 140 8.22 6.65 1.23
CA ILE A 140 6.89 7.21 1.10
C ILE A 140 6.98 8.68 0.71
N TYR A 141 6.24 9.02 -0.33
CA TYR A 141 6.04 10.38 -0.80
C TYR A 141 4.61 10.82 -0.55
N HIS A 142 4.45 12.10 -0.33
CA HIS A 142 3.18 12.79 -0.23
C HIS A 142 2.98 13.67 -1.46
N ALA A 143 1.76 13.70 -1.99
CA ALA A 143 1.34 14.60 -3.06
C ALA A 143 -0.02 15.22 -2.73
N VAL A 144 -0.26 16.42 -3.24
CA VAL A 144 -1.51 17.15 -3.08
C VAL A 144 -2.27 17.15 -4.40
N LYS A 145 -3.59 17.02 -4.34
CA LYS A 145 -4.44 17.08 -5.53
C LYS A 145 -4.40 18.47 -6.14
N GLY A 146 -3.88 18.57 -7.37
CA GLY A 146 -3.94 19.77 -8.18
C GLY A 146 -5.19 19.82 -9.05
N THR A 147 -5.24 20.80 -9.95
CA THR A 147 -6.40 20.98 -10.84
C THR A 147 -6.52 19.84 -11.86
N GLU A 148 -5.42 19.37 -12.42
CA GLU A 148 -5.40 18.35 -13.48
C GLU A 148 -4.77 17.03 -13.02
N ASP A 149 -3.76 17.09 -12.13
CA ASP A 149 -3.01 15.93 -11.67
C ASP A 149 -2.54 16.14 -10.22
N TRP A 150 -1.78 15.19 -9.68
CA TRP A 150 -1.13 15.28 -8.39
C TRP A 150 0.11 16.16 -8.47
N GLU A 151 0.27 17.06 -7.50
CA GLU A 151 1.30 18.08 -7.44
C GLU A 151 2.03 18.10 -6.09
N GLN A 152 3.04 18.96 -5.94
CA GLN A 152 3.79 19.15 -4.70
C GLN A 152 4.33 17.85 -4.09
N ILE A 153 4.88 17.00 -4.95
CA ILE A 153 5.39 15.69 -4.56
C ILE A 153 6.61 15.87 -3.66
N THR A 154 6.51 15.44 -2.40
CA THR A 154 7.56 15.56 -1.39
C THR A 154 7.79 14.25 -0.66
N GLU A 155 9.04 13.96 -0.31
CA GLU A 155 9.40 12.85 0.56
C GLU A 155 8.93 13.12 1.99
N LEU A 156 8.44 12.08 2.71
CA LEU A 156 8.09 12.22 4.12
C LEU A 156 9.33 12.29 5.01
N PRO A 157 9.30 13.10 6.08
CA PRO A 157 10.50 13.47 6.85
C PRO A 157 11.15 12.33 7.64
N PHE A 158 10.48 11.20 7.80
CA PHE A 158 10.98 10.02 8.51
C PHE A 158 11.54 8.94 7.58
N CYS A 159 11.57 9.20 6.27
CA CYS A 159 12.25 8.33 5.30
C CYS A 159 13.77 8.48 5.38
N SER A 160 14.50 7.48 4.90
CA SER A 160 15.96 7.44 4.93
C SER A 160 16.52 6.85 3.63
N ASP A 161 17.79 7.15 3.35
CA ASP A 161 18.52 6.47 2.27
C ASP A 161 19.04 5.08 2.70
N SER A 162 19.00 4.77 4.01
CA SER A 162 19.60 3.57 4.61
C SER A 162 18.61 2.45 4.92
N TYR A 163 17.31 2.70 4.82
CA TYR A 163 16.26 1.70 5.05
C TYR A 163 15.01 2.02 4.24
N THR A 164 14.19 1.01 4.06
CA THR A 164 12.93 1.08 3.30
C THR A 164 11.77 1.56 4.18
N VAL A 165 10.93 2.43 3.64
CA VAL A 165 9.65 2.89 4.23
C VAL A 165 8.57 2.79 3.17
N VAL A 166 7.57 1.90 3.38
CA VAL A 166 6.62 1.51 2.32
C VAL A 166 5.20 1.30 2.85
N HIS A 167 4.28 1.09 1.93
CA HIS A 167 2.90 0.66 2.19
C HIS A 167 2.16 1.59 3.17
N PRO A 168 1.97 2.86 2.80
CA PRO A 168 1.27 3.81 3.67
C PRO A 168 -0.21 3.49 3.83
N ALA A 169 -0.75 3.72 5.03
CA ALA A 169 -2.17 3.72 5.34
C ALA A 169 -2.51 4.92 6.21
N ILE A 170 -3.38 5.81 5.73
CA ILE A 170 -3.79 7.03 6.44
C ILE A 170 -5.12 6.80 7.16
N SER A 171 -5.26 7.32 8.38
CA SER A 171 -6.52 7.31 9.11
C SER A 171 -7.59 8.19 8.44
N ALA A 172 -8.86 7.92 8.73
CA ALA A 172 -9.98 8.64 8.14
C ALA A 172 -9.97 10.15 8.43
N ASP A 173 -9.44 10.56 9.57
CA ASP A 173 -9.26 11.97 9.96
C ASP A 173 -7.96 12.59 9.42
N GLY A 174 -7.10 11.78 8.78
CA GLY A 174 -5.82 12.22 8.21
C GLY A 174 -4.73 12.52 9.23
N MET A 175 -4.92 12.10 10.51
CA MET A 175 -3.98 12.44 11.57
C MET A 175 -2.93 11.36 11.82
N ASP A 176 -3.25 10.10 11.54
CA ASP A 176 -2.38 8.96 11.79
C ASP A 176 -1.98 8.31 10.46
N LEU A 177 -0.70 8.07 10.27
CA LEU A 177 -0.17 7.31 9.14
C LEU A 177 0.57 6.08 9.66
N ILE A 178 0.10 4.91 9.26
CA ILE A 178 0.76 3.63 9.52
C ILE A 178 1.50 3.20 8.24
N PHE A 179 2.67 2.61 8.41
CA PHE A 179 3.50 2.14 7.29
C PHE A 179 4.40 0.98 7.72
N ALA A 180 4.94 0.26 6.75
CA ALA A 180 5.92 -0.79 6.98
C ALA A 180 7.35 -0.27 6.76
N SER A 181 8.30 -0.73 7.57
CA SER A 181 9.71 -0.36 7.46
C SER A 181 10.64 -1.41 8.08
N ASP A 182 11.81 -1.58 7.50
CA ASP A 182 12.95 -2.32 8.05
C ASP A 182 13.93 -1.42 8.82
N MET A 183 13.45 -0.25 9.29
CA MET A 183 14.27 0.69 10.05
C MET A 183 14.87 0.04 11.31
N PRO A 184 16.07 0.47 11.74
CA PRO A 184 16.73 -0.07 12.93
C PRO A 184 15.86 0.01 14.19
N GLY A 185 15.85 -1.07 14.98
CA GLY A 185 15.10 -1.15 16.24
C GLY A 185 13.74 -1.85 16.09
N GLY A 186 13.45 -2.42 14.93
CA GLY A 186 12.31 -3.30 14.72
C GLY A 186 12.45 -4.66 15.41
N MET A 187 11.43 -5.49 15.25
CA MET A 187 11.37 -6.83 15.85
C MET A 187 11.79 -7.93 14.87
N GLY A 188 11.59 -7.68 13.57
CA GLY A 188 11.79 -8.68 12.53
C GLY A 188 12.38 -8.12 11.24
N GLY A 189 11.76 -8.49 10.14
CA GLY A 189 12.06 -7.96 8.82
C GLY A 189 11.45 -6.59 8.62
N MET A 190 10.26 -6.55 8.00
CA MET A 190 9.44 -5.35 7.89
C MET A 190 8.48 -5.29 9.08
N ASP A 191 8.54 -4.22 9.85
CA ASP A 191 7.65 -3.96 10.99
C ASP A 191 6.69 -2.81 10.68
N LEU A 192 5.52 -2.77 11.33
CA LEU A 192 4.58 -1.65 11.24
C LEU A 192 4.91 -0.58 12.28
N TYR A 193 4.94 0.65 11.79
CA TYR A 193 5.17 1.88 12.57
C TYR A 193 4.03 2.86 12.34
N MET A 194 3.83 3.74 13.30
CA MET A 194 2.87 4.83 13.23
C MET A 194 3.55 6.18 13.46
N VAL A 195 3.09 7.19 12.73
CA VAL A 195 3.38 8.61 12.99
C VAL A 195 2.07 9.36 13.11
N ASN A 196 2.05 10.37 13.98
CA ASN A 196 0.91 11.26 14.16
C ASN A 196 1.21 12.64 13.55
N ARG A 197 0.21 13.26 12.93
CA ARG A 197 0.31 14.61 12.38
C ARG A 197 -0.30 15.63 13.36
N SER A 198 0.48 16.64 13.75
CA SER A 198 0.03 17.76 14.56
C SER A 198 0.55 19.06 13.97
N ASN A 199 -0.34 20.06 13.76
CA ASN A 199 0.01 21.35 13.16
C ASN A 199 0.79 21.23 11.84
N GLY A 200 0.44 20.24 11.00
CA GLY A 200 1.08 19.97 9.73
C GLY A 200 2.44 19.28 9.79
N THR A 201 2.88 18.86 10.99
CA THR A 201 4.16 18.19 11.20
C THR A 201 3.94 16.76 11.68
N TRP A 202 4.67 15.80 11.09
CA TRP A 202 4.68 14.40 11.51
C TRP A 202 5.59 14.18 12.72
N SER A 203 5.16 13.34 13.65
CA SER A 203 5.98 12.87 14.78
C SER A 203 7.13 11.97 14.31
N ALA A 204 8.03 11.62 15.24
CA ALA A 204 8.92 10.47 15.02
C ALA A 204 8.10 9.17 14.94
N PRO A 205 8.56 8.16 14.14
CA PRO A 205 7.94 6.86 14.06
C PRO A 205 7.93 6.12 15.41
N VAL A 206 6.80 5.48 15.72
CA VAL A 206 6.65 4.60 16.89
C VAL A 206 6.23 3.23 16.40
N SER A 207 6.95 2.17 16.81
CA SER A 207 6.59 0.78 16.51
C SER A 207 5.23 0.41 17.10
N LEU A 208 4.43 -0.37 16.38
CA LEU A 208 3.15 -0.88 16.88
C LEU A 208 3.30 -2.01 17.91
N GLY A 209 4.56 -2.38 18.24
CA GLY A 209 4.86 -3.33 19.30
C GLY A 209 4.56 -4.79 18.98
N ASP A 210 4.76 -5.66 19.97
CA ASP A 210 4.77 -7.10 19.84
C ASP A 210 3.41 -7.77 19.64
N LYS A 211 2.33 -7.02 19.78
CA LYS A 211 0.98 -7.50 19.44
C LYS A 211 0.71 -7.47 17.93
N VAL A 212 1.43 -6.62 17.21
CA VAL A 212 1.31 -6.43 15.76
C VAL A 212 2.55 -6.95 15.05
N ASN A 213 3.74 -6.54 15.52
CA ASN A 213 5.01 -6.87 14.90
C ASN A 213 5.58 -8.18 15.44
N THR A 214 6.22 -8.95 14.58
CA THR A 214 6.80 -10.26 14.88
C THR A 214 8.27 -10.34 14.45
N LYS A 215 8.83 -11.54 14.39
CA LYS A 215 10.15 -11.77 13.77
C LYS A 215 10.08 -11.92 12.24
N GLY A 216 8.88 -11.97 11.69
CA GLY A 216 8.62 -12.04 10.26
C GLY A 216 8.53 -10.66 9.62
N ASN A 217 7.61 -10.53 8.70
CA ASN A 217 7.29 -9.29 8.03
C ASN A 217 5.83 -8.92 8.27
N GLU A 218 5.57 -7.69 8.68
CA GLU A 218 4.26 -7.08 8.75
C GLU A 218 4.20 -5.98 7.70
N ILE A 219 3.31 -6.14 6.72
CA ILE A 219 3.21 -5.27 5.54
C ILE A 219 1.76 -5.04 5.12
N PHE A 220 1.56 -4.11 4.18
CA PHE A 220 0.24 -3.75 3.65
C PHE A 220 -0.78 -3.39 4.72
N PRO A 221 -0.49 -2.43 5.63
CA PRO A 221 -1.48 -1.96 6.58
C PRO A 221 -2.67 -1.31 5.85
N PHE A 222 -3.85 -1.45 6.44
CA PHE A 222 -5.07 -0.73 6.04
C PHE A 222 -5.84 -0.34 7.29
N ILE A 223 -6.12 0.95 7.45
CA ILE A 223 -6.91 1.47 8.57
C ILE A 223 -8.36 1.59 8.12
N HIS A 224 -9.22 0.76 8.71
CA HIS A 224 -10.67 0.86 8.48
C HIS A 224 -11.22 2.13 9.17
N PRO A 225 -12.26 2.79 8.61
CA PRO A 225 -12.86 3.98 9.24
C PRO A 225 -13.32 3.80 10.69
N ASP A 226 -13.67 2.57 11.08
CA ASP A 226 -14.04 2.21 12.47
C ASP A 226 -12.81 2.01 13.38
N GLY A 227 -11.60 2.26 12.89
CA GLY A 227 -10.35 2.19 13.64
C GLY A 227 -9.66 0.82 13.65
N TYR A 228 -10.24 -0.21 13.01
CA TYR A 228 -9.56 -1.50 12.88
C TYR A 228 -8.36 -1.38 11.94
N LEU A 229 -7.23 -1.96 12.36
CA LEU A 229 -6.06 -2.11 11.52
C LEU A 229 -6.03 -3.52 10.92
N PHE A 230 -6.05 -3.60 9.59
CA PHE A 230 -5.77 -4.83 8.85
C PHE A 230 -4.34 -4.77 8.33
N PHE A 231 -3.65 -5.90 8.31
CA PHE A 231 -2.29 -6.01 7.77
C PHE A 231 -1.99 -7.43 7.31
N SER A 232 -0.95 -7.60 6.53
CA SER A 232 -0.44 -8.93 6.14
C SER A 232 0.80 -9.26 6.94
N SER A 233 0.90 -10.51 7.41
CA SER A 233 2.08 -11.02 8.11
C SER A 233 2.42 -12.45 7.72
N ASP A 234 3.72 -12.75 7.72
CA ASP A 234 4.26 -14.10 7.61
C ASP A 234 4.90 -14.60 8.92
N GLY A 235 4.82 -13.79 9.99
CA GLY A 235 5.38 -14.10 11.31
C GLY A 235 4.37 -14.52 12.36
N HIS A 236 3.08 -14.20 12.21
CA HIS A 236 1.99 -14.71 13.04
C HIS A 236 1.59 -16.15 12.66
N GLU A 237 0.89 -16.87 13.56
CA GLU A 237 0.34 -18.19 13.24
C GLU A 237 -0.70 -18.06 12.10
N GLY A 238 -0.51 -18.83 11.02
CA GLY A 238 -1.35 -18.77 9.83
C GLY A 238 -1.20 -20.00 8.94
N ASN A 239 -1.65 -19.87 7.68
CA ASN A 239 -1.62 -20.97 6.71
C ASN A 239 -0.29 -21.06 5.94
N GLY A 240 0.64 -20.14 6.20
CA GLY A 240 1.97 -20.05 5.60
C GLY A 240 2.07 -19.03 4.46
N GLY A 241 3.17 -18.29 4.44
CA GLY A 241 3.34 -17.10 3.65
C GLY A 241 2.64 -15.92 4.33
N LEU A 242 2.20 -14.93 3.55
CA LEU A 242 1.47 -13.78 4.07
C LEU A 242 -0.01 -14.11 4.27
N ASP A 243 -0.47 -14.06 5.50
CA ASP A 243 -1.89 -14.11 5.87
C ASP A 243 -2.37 -12.73 6.31
N ILE A 244 -3.70 -12.49 6.28
CA ILE A 244 -4.30 -11.21 6.69
C ILE A 244 -4.75 -11.31 8.15
N TYR A 245 -4.33 -10.30 8.91
CA TYR A 245 -4.66 -10.15 10.33
C TYR A 245 -5.44 -8.86 10.55
N VAL A 246 -6.17 -8.82 11.66
CA VAL A 246 -6.90 -7.63 12.11
C VAL A 246 -6.68 -7.42 13.59
N THR A 247 -6.44 -6.18 14.00
CA THR A 247 -6.44 -5.76 15.39
C THR A 247 -7.52 -4.72 15.65
N ALA A 248 -8.15 -4.80 16.83
CA ALA A 248 -9.12 -3.81 17.24
C ALA A 248 -8.44 -2.46 17.52
N PRO A 249 -9.15 -1.35 17.37
CA PRO A 249 -8.68 -0.05 17.86
C PRO A 249 -8.49 -0.09 19.38
N ASP A 250 -7.39 0.52 19.85
CA ASP A 250 -7.12 0.71 21.29
C ASP A 250 -8.03 1.79 21.88
#